data_6edf7e9b8ff3118b464bfac2c23a5612
#
_entry.id   6edf7e9b8ff3118b464bfac2c23a5612
#
_cell.length_a   1.000
_cell.length_b   1.000
_cell.length_c   1.000
_cell.angle_alpha   90.00
_cell.angle_beta   90.00
_cell.angle_gamma   90.00
#
_symmetry.space_group_name_H-M   'P 1'
#
loop_
_entity.id
_entity.type
_entity.pdbx_description
1 polymer ?
#
loop_
_entity_poly.entity_id
_entity_poly.type
_entity_poly.pdbx_seq_one_letter_code
_entity_poly.pdbx_strand_id
1 'polypeptide(L)'
;MTVALVAGGGSTLPVARIGVSLERPLLEEFDGLVKDEGFQSRSEALRELIRRSLVRRRWDAGGKVVGTVTIVYRHDVGMVTHRILHRQHDFLGTIRATAHIHLNDETCLEVIIVEGHARHVAELTNHLRTAKGVLFADTVVAAPDLR
;
A
#
# COMPACT_ATOMS: atom_id res chain seq x y z
N MET A 1 18.14 -10.72 -15.24
CA MET A 1 16.75 -10.45 -15.65
C MET A 1 16.60 -8.96 -15.80
N THR A 2 16.52 -8.48 -17.04
CA THR A 2 16.55 -7.05 -17.37
C THR A 2 15.16 -6.48 -17.15
N VAL A 3 15.03 -5.56 -16.19
CA VAL A 3 13.81 -4.78 -16.02
C VAL A 3 13.83 -3.71 -17.08
N ALA A 4 12.99 -3.85 -18.12
CA ALA A 4 12.78 -2.81 -19.10
C ALA A 4 12.02 -1.65 -18.46
N LEU A 5 12.68 -0.52 -18.26
CA LEU A 5 12.04 0.74 -17.89
C LEU A 5 11.26 1.23 -19.11
N VAL A 6 9.95 1.03 -19.12
CA VAL A 6 9.09 1.65 -20.13
C VAL A 6 9.01 3.13 -19.80
N ALA A 7 9.72 3.96 -20.58
CA ALA A 7 9.55 5.39 -20.57
C ALA A 7 8.13 5.73 -21.05
N GLY A 8 7.23 5.93 -20.11
CA GLY A 8 5.88 6.41 -20.37
C GLY A 8 5.93 7.84 -20.88
N GLY A 9 5.50 8.07 -22.13
CA GLY A 9 5.28 9.39 -22.66
C GLY A 9 4.34 10.17 -21.73
N GLY A 10 4.81 11.29 -21.18
CA GLY A 10 4.11 12.12 -20.24
C GLY A 10 2.88 12.78 -20.86
N SER A 11 1.72 12.18 -20.72
CA SER A 11 0.44 12.89 -20.86
C SER A 11 0.31 13.84 -19.69
N THR A 12 0.62 15.11 -19.87
CA THR A 12 0.30 16.15 -18.89
C THR A 12 -1.21 16.32 -18.83
N LEU A 13 -1.81 15.79 -17.76
CA LEU A 13 -3.23 16.02 -17.50
C LEU A 13 -3.49 17.53 -17.33
N PRO A 14 -4.61 18.05 -17.87
CA PRO A 14 -4.95 19.46 -17.70
C PRO A 14 -5.09 19.79 -16.20
N VAL A 15 -4.38 20.86 -15.78
CA VAL A 15 -4.39 21.30 -14.38
C VAL A 15 -5.42 22.40 -14.19
N ALA A 16 -6.40 22.18 -13.32
CA ALA A 16 -7.28 23.24 -12.84
C ALA A 16 -6.64 23.95 -11.65
N ARG A 17 -6.72 25.29 -11.64
CA ARG A 17 -6.26 26.11 -10.51
C ARG A 17 -7.42 26.35 -9.55
N ILE A 18 -7.18 26.12 -8.25
CA ILE A 18 -8.12 26.38 -7.18
C ILE A 18 -7.50 27.32 -6.14
N GLY A 19 -8.32 28.16 -5.51
CA GLY A 19 -7.94 28.92 -4.32
C GLY A 19 -8.48 28.23 -3.07
N VAL A 20 -7.68 28.16 -2.02
CA VAL A 20 -8.07 27.62 -0.71
C VAL A 20 -7.81 28.68 0.36
N SER A 21 -8.82 28.93 1.21
CA SER A 21 -8.69 29.78 2.40
C SER A 21 -8.52 28.88 3.62
N LEU A 22 -7.52 29.15 4.44
CA LEU A 22 -7.23 28.42 5.68
C LEU A 22 -7.12 29.42 6.82
N GLU A 23 -7.53 29.01 8.02
CA GLU A 23 -7.24 29.71 9.25
C GLU A 23 -5.72 29.77 9.45
N ARG A 24 -5.23 30.87 10.04
CA ARG A 24 -3.80 31.09 10.22
C ARG A 24 -3.09 29.94 10.96
N PRO A 25 -3.61 29.42 12.09
CA PRO A 25 -2.96 28.28 12.77
C PRO A 25 -2.85 27.02 11.90
N LEU A 26 -3.91 26.70 11.14
CA LEU A 26 -3.92 25.55 10.24
C LEU A 26 -2.93 25.72 9.08
N LEU A 27 -2.78 26.95 8.57
CA LEU A 27 -1.80 27.24 7.52
C LEU A 27 -0.36 27.06 8.05
N GLU A 28 -0.08 27.50 9.28
CA GLU A 28 1.24 27.35 9.91
C GLU A 28 1.59 25.86 10.12
N GLU A 29 0.64 25.05 10.59
CA GLU A 29 0.82 23.59 10.69
C GLU A 29 1.01 22.93 9.33
N PHE A 30 0.24 23.35 8.32
CA PHE A 30 0.40 22.84 6.95
C PHE A 30 1.77 23.20 6.36
N ASP A 31 2.27 24.41 6.59
CA ASP A 31 3.61 24.82 6.15
C ASP A 31 4.71 23.98 6.85
N GLY A 32 4.51 23.66 8.12
CA GLY A 32 5.36 22.71 8.85
C GLY A 32 5.40 21.35 8.17
N LEU A 33 4.23 20.78 7.89
CA LEU A 33 4.11 19.47 7.19
C LEU A 33 4.77 19.50 5.81
N VAL A 34 4.57 20.57 5.02
CA VAL A 34 5.20 20.72 3.69
C VAL A 34 6.72 20.63 3.80
N LYS A 35 7.30 21.28 4.82
CA LYS A 35 8.74 21.28 5.06
C LYS A 35 9.24 19.93 5.57
N ASP A 36 8.57 19.34 6.55
CA ASP A 36 8.99 18.12 7.24
C ASP A 36 8.89 16.90 6.33
N GLU A 37 7.87 16.82 5.48
CA GLU A 37 7.73 15.75 4.47
C GLU A 37 8.53 16.04 3.17
N GLY A 38 9.20 17.18 3.06
CA GLY A 38 10.09 17.51 1.94
C GLY A 38 9.40 17.87 0.63
N PHE A 39 8.15 18.30 0.66
CA PHE A 39 7.43 18.72 -0.54
C PHE A 39 8.01 20.02 -1.14
N GLN A 40 8.10 20.07 -2.48
CA GLN A 40 8.62 21.24 -3.21
C GLN A 40 7.66 22.45 -3.17
N SER A 41 6.36 22.22 -2.89
CA SER A 41 5.36 23.29 -2.83
C SER A 41 4.11 22.87 -2.05
N ARG A 42 3.37 23.86 -1.55
CA ARG A 42 2.04 23.66 -0.96
C ARG A 42 1.08 22.92 -1.91
N SER A 43 1.15 23.22 -3.22
CA SER A 43 0.31 22.57 -4.23
C SER A 43 0.62 21.08 -4.39
N GLU A 44 1.88 20.69 -4.25
CA GLU A 44 2.29 19.29 -4.28
C GLU A 44 1.80 18.55 -3.04
N ALA A 45 2.03 19.11 -1.85
CA ALA A 45 1.52 18.56 -0.59
C ALA A 45 0.00 18.40 -0.61
N LEU A 46 -0.73 19.39 -1.09
CA LEU A 46 -2.18 19.35 -1.19
C LEU A 46 -2.65 18.21 -2.12
N ARG A 47 -2.02 18.06 -3.29
CA ARG A 47 -2.33 16.95 -4.20
C ARG A 47 -2.11 15.59 -3.54
N GLU A 48 -1.01 15.44 -2.81
CA GLU A 48 -0.71 14.20 -2.11
C GLU A 48 -1.73 13.90 -0.99
N LEU A 49 -2.08 14.89 -0.18
CA LEU A 49 -3.11 14.74 0.86
C LEU A 49 -4.48 14.36 0.28
N ILE A 50 -4.86 14.98 -0.85
CA ILE A 50 -6.09 14.62 -1.57
C ILE A 50 -6.03 13.18 -2.06
N ARG A 51 -4.91 12.75 -2.68
CA ARG A 51 -4.75 11.37 -3.15
C ARG A 51 -4.87 10.38 -1.99
N ARG A 52 -4.16 10.60 -0.88
CA ARG A 52 -4.25 9.76 0.32
C ARG A 52 -5.70 9.66 0.84
N SER A 53 -6.41 10.78 0.90
CA SER A 53 -7.83 10.81 1.31
C SER A 53 -8.73 10.03 0.36
N LEU A 54 -8.52 10.14 -0.96
CA LEU A 54 -9.29 9.40 -1.96
C LEU A 54 -9.00 7.89 -1.93
N VAL A 55 -7.74 7.48 -1.71
CA VAL A 55 -7.37 6.07 -1.51
C VAL A 55 -8.11 5.51 -0.30
N ARG A 56 -8.06 6.21 0.85
CA ARG A 56 -8.75 5.81 2.07
C ARG A 56 -10.27 5.67 1.84
N ARG A 57 -10.90 6.67 1.22
CA ARG A 57 -12.32 6.62 0.88
C ARG A 57 -12.68 5.42 0.00
N ARG A 58 -11.82 5.08 -0.96
CA ARG A 58 -12.02 3.92 -1.84
C ARG A 58 -11.87 2.61 -1.06
N TRP A 59 -10.89 2.53 -0.17
CA TRP A 59 -10.72 1.41 0.74
C TRP A 59 -11.98 1.18 1.57
N ASP A 60 -12.47 2.23 2.25
CA ASP A 60 -13.66 2.17 3.10
C ASP A 60 -14.94 1.78 2.31
N ALA A 61 -15.03 2.19 1.07
CA ALA A 61 -16.13 1.85 0.16
C ALA A 61 -16.01 0.44 -0.48
N GLY A 62 -14.97 -0.34 -0.16
CA GLY A 62 -14.73 -1.66 -0.74
C GLY A 62 -14.35 -1.66 -2.21
N GLY A 63 -13.90 -0.53 -2.76
CA GLY A 63 -13.51 -0.36 -4.15
C GLY A 63 -12.27 -1.15 -4.54
N LYS A 64 -11.90 -1.11 -5.83
CA LYS A 64 -10.67 -1.73 -6.32
C LYS A 64 -9.43 -0.98 -5.85
N VAL A 65 -8.44 -1.73 -5.39
CA VAL A 65 -7.14 -1.25 -4.93
C VAL A 65 -6.01 -2.11 -5.51
N VAL A 66 -4.83 -1.57 -5.54
CA VAL A 66 -3.57 -2.25 -5.84
C VAL A 66 -2.59 -1.93 -4.73
N GLY A 67 -1.74 -2.89 -4.37
CA GLY A 67 -0.76 -2.63 -3.31
C GLY A 67 0.00 -3.87 -2.90
N THR A 68 0.48 -3.85 -1.67
CA THR A 68 1.22 -4.96 -1.08
C THR A 68 0.65 -5.31 0.29
N VAL A 69 0.66 -6.61 0.60
CA VAL A 69 0.58 -7.13 1.97
C VAL A 69 1.97 -7.59 2.34
N THR A 70 2.52 -7.03 3.41
CA THR A 70 3.84 -7.40 3.91
C THR A 70 3.67 -8.20 5.18
N ILE A 71 4.30 -9.37 5.24
CA ILE A 71 4.32 -10.22 6.43
C ILE A 71 5.74 -10.54 6.85
N VAL A 72 5.94 -10.63 8.17
CA VAL A 72 7.16 -11.16 8.77
C VAL A 72 6.76 -12.34 9.63
N TYR A 73 7.44 -13.46 9.49
CA TYR A 73 7.10 -14.69 10.21
C TYR A 73 8.34 -15.53 10.53
N ARG A 74 8.20 -16.37 11.54
CA ARG A 74 9.22 -17.35 11.94
C ARG A 74 9.01 -18.66 11.19
N HIS A 75 9.90 -19.02 10.28
CA HIS A 75 9.76 -20.25 9.51
C HIS A 75 9.99 -21.54 10.33
N ASP A 76 10.68 -21.44 11.46
CA ASP A 76 10.94 -22.54 12.40
C ASP A 76 9.70 -22.95 13.23
N VAL A 77 8.67 -22.10 13.27
CA VAL A 77 7.40 -22.40 13.95
C VAL A 77 6.55 -23.33 13.10
N GLY A 78 6.51 -24.59 13.45
CA GLY A 78 5.88 -25.71 12.79
C GLY A 78 4.81 -25.41 11.73
N MET A 79 5.11 -25.70 10.46
CA MET A 79 4.23 -25.57 9.30
C MET A 79 3.72 -24.15 9.00
N VAL A 80 4.36 -23.08 9.47
CA VAL A 80 3.93 -21.70 9.21
C VAL A 80 3.89 -21.42 7.70
N THR A 81 4.93 -21.78 6.97
CA THR A 81 5.01 -21.59 5.51
C THR A 81 3.86 -22.29 4.77
N HIS A 82 3.52 -23.52 5.17
CA HIS A 82 2.39 -24.26 4.61
C HIS A 82 1.05 -23.54 4.91
N ARG A 83 0.88 -23.03 6.13
CA ARG A 83 -0.35 -22.30 6.51
C ARG A 83 -0.47 -20.97 5.74
N ILE A 84 0.62 -20.25 5.57
CA ILE A 84 0.65 -19.01 4.79
C ILE A 84 0.26 -19.32 3.34
N LEU A 85 0.91 -20.31 2.72
CA LEU A 85 0.61 -20.71 1.36
C LEU A 85 -0.85 -21.17 1.20
N HIS A 86 -1.35 -21.99 2.12
CA HIS A 86 -2.75 -22.44 2.09
C HIS A 86 -3.73 -21.27 2.17
N ARG A 87 -3.48 -20.30 3.05
CA ARG A 87 -4.32 -19.10 3.17
C ARG A 87 -4.27 -18.21 1.94
N GLN A 88 -3.13 -18.14 1.25
CA GLN A 88 -3.01 -17.40 -0.02
C GLN A 88 -3.81 -18.05 -1.15
N HIS A 89 -3.95 -19.38 -1.15
CA HIS A 89 -4.73 -20.09 -2.17
C HIS A 89 -6.19 -19.65 -2.24
N ASP A 90 -6.79 -19.25 -1.13
CA ASP A 90 -8.18 -18.76 -1.07
C ASP A 90 -8.32 -17.38 -1.76
N PHE A 91 -7.20 -16.70 -2.04
CA PHE A 91 -7.15 -15.34 -2.59
C PHE A 91 -6.41 -15.21 -3.92
N LEU A 92 -6.28 -16.32 -4.70
CA LEU A 92 -5.55 -16.31 -5.98
C LEU A 92 -6.05 -15.26 -6.97
N GLY A 93 -7.32 -14.90 -6.95
CA GLY A 93 -7.88 -13.83 -7.78
C GLY A 93 -7.43 -12.42 -7.37
N THR A 94 -6.88 -12.27 -6.16
CA THR A 94 -6.41 -10.99 -5.60
C THR A 94 -4.89 -10.90 -5.60
N ILE A 95 -4.17 -12.02 -5.47
CA ILE A 95 -2.72 -12.08 -5.45
C ILE A 95 -2.18 -12.09 -6.88
N ARG A 96 -1.22 -11.22 -7.17
CA ARG A 96 -0.54 -11.11 -8.48
C ARG A 96 0.85 -11.73 -8.47
N ALA A 97 1.60 -11.56 -7.39
CA ALA A 97 2.93 -12.12 -7.21
C ALA A 97 3.31 -12.11 -5.73
N THR A 98 4.32 -12.88 -5.37
CA THR A 98 4.95 -12.87 -4.06
C THR A 98 6.46 -12.78 -4.18
N ALA A 99 7.10 -12.11 -3.23
CA ALA A 99 8.55 -12.08 -3.07
C ALA A 99 8.87 -12.55 -1.65
N HIS A 100 9.70 -13.57 -1.54
CA HIS A 100 10.11 -14.16 -0.27
C HIS A 100 11.59 -13.86 -0.02
N ILE A 101 11.90 -13.42 1.17
CA ILE A 101 13.26 -13.00 1.60
C ILE A 101 13.56 -13.62 2.96
N HIS A 102 14.67 -14.32 3.06
CA HIS A 102 15.20 -14.74 4.36
C HIS A 102 15.90 -13.55 5.02
N LEU A 103 15.41 -13.12 6.18
CA LEU A 103 16.05 -12.05 6.97
C LEU A 103 17.20 -12.60 7.80
N ASN A 104 17.03 -13.80 8.31
CA ASN A 104 18.01 -14.58 9.06
C ASN A 104 17.59 -16.07 9.08
N ASP A 105 18.29 -16.89 9.87
CA ASP A 105 18.05 -18.35 9.95
C ASP A 105 16.67 -18.75 10.49
N GLU A 106 15.93 -17.83 11.12
CA GLU A 106 14.64 -18.13 11.73
C GLU A 106 13.49 -17.29 11.16
N THR A 107 13.80 -16.15 10.54
CA THR A 107 12.79 -15.14 10.20
C THR A 107 12.80 -14.84 8.70
N CYS A 108 11.60 -14.82 8.13
CA CYS A 108 11.36 -14.46 6.74
C CYS A 108 10.46 -13.23 6.63
N LEU A 109 10.70 -12.45 5.58
CA LEU A 109 9.81 -11.42 5.08
C LEU A 109 9.19 -11.91 3.78
N GLU A 110 7.88 -11.75 3.63
CA GLU A 110 7.20 -11.97 2.37
C GLU A 110 6.40 -10.73 1.99
N VAL A 111 6.55 -10.30 0.74
CA VAL A 111 5.79 -9.20 0.15
C VAL A 111 4.87 -9.77 -0.90
N ILE A 112 3.57 -9.62 -0.69
CA ILE A 112 2.51 -10.14 -1.54
C ILE A 112 1.93 -8.98 -2.33
N ILE A 113 2.10 -8.99 -3.65
CA ILE A 113 1.52 -7.97 -4.53
C ILE A 113 0.06 -8.33 -4.77
N VAL A 114 -0.83 -7.38 -4.49
CA VAL A 114 -2.28 -7.58 -4.56
C VAL A 114 -2.96 -6.57 -5.46
N GLU A 115 -4.00 -7.03 -6.14
CA GLU A 115 -4.92 -6.22 -6.94
C GLU A 115 -6.32 -6.81 -6.82
N GLY A 116 -7.29 -6.04 -6.31
CA GLY A 116 -8.64 -6.54 -6.13
C GLY A 116 -9.52 -5.59 -5.34
N HIS A 117 -10.66 -6.09 -4.89
CA HIS A 117 -11.52 -5.33 -3.98
C HIS A 117 -10.89 -5.20 -2.60
N ALA A 118 -10.98 -4.00 -2.01
CA ALA A 118 -10.39 -3.68 -0.70
C ALA A 118 -10.77 -4.69 0.38
N ARG A 119 -12.03 -5.17 0.39
CA ARG A 119 -12.51 -6.20 1.34
C ARG A 119 -11.69 -7.49 1.25
N HIS A 120 -11.39 -7.98 0.03
CA HIS A 120 -10.61 -9.22 -0.14
C HIS A 120 -9.15 -9.03 0.29
N VAL A 121 -8.58 -7.85 0.05
CA VAL A 121 -7.23 -7.51 0.54
C VAL A 121 -7.20 -7.43 2.06
N ALA A 122 -8.23 -6.83 2.68
CA ALA A 122 -8.36 -6.77 4.13
C ALA A 122 -8.54 -8.16 4.76
N GLU A 123 -9.38 -9.02 4.16
CA GLU A 123 -9.58 -10.41 4.58
C GLU A 123 -8.28 -11.21 4.49
N LEU A 124 -7.56 -11.15 3.36
CA LEU A 124 -6.25 -11.77 3.20
C LEU A 124 -5.28 -11.32 4.29
N THR A 125 -5.17 -10.01 4.50
CA THR A 125 -4.27 -9.45 5.53
C THR A 125 -4.61 -9.98 6.92
N ASN A 126 -5.89 -10.01 7.28
CA ASN A 126 -6.34 -10.52 8.57
C ASN A 126 -6.09 -12.02 8.72
N HIS A 127 -6.34 -12.81 7.67
CA HIS A 127 -6.04 -14.25 7.67
C HIS A 127 -4.55 -14.51 7.88
N LEU A 128 -3.67 -13.75 7.23
CA LEU A 128 -2.23 -13.87 7.40
C LEU A 128 -1.80 -13.42 8.80
N ARG A 129 -2.29 -12.26 9.26
CA ARG A 129 -1.97 -11.71 10.59
C ARG A 129 -2.28 -12.68 11.74
N THR A 130 -3.36 -13.44 11.62
CA THR A 130 -3.79 -14.39 12.65
C THR A 130 -3.13 -15.77 12.52
N ALA A 131 -2.27 -15.99 11.54
CA ALA A 131 -1.57 -17.26 11.37
C ALA A 131 -0.50 -17.45 12.48
N LYS A 132 -0.50 -18.62 13.12
CA LYS A 132 0.51 -18.94 14.13
C LYS A 132 1.91 -18.92 13.51
N GLY A 133 2.81 -18.15 14.09
CA GLY A 133 4.19 -17.93 13.61
C GLY A 133 4.36 -16.62 12.83
N VAL A 134 3.29 -15.95 12.43
CA VAL A 134 3.36 -14.59 11.86
C VAL A 134 3.57 -13.59 12.99
N LEU A 135 4.60 -12.76 12.85
CA LEU A 135 5.00 -11.72 13.80
C LEU A 135 4.41 -10.36 13.43
N PHE A 136 4.26 -10.11 12.14
CA PHE A 136 3.78 -8.86 11.59
C PHE A 136 3.01 -9.12 10.30
N ALA A 137 1.94 -8.38 10.09
CA ALA A 137 1.22 -8.30 8.81
C ALA A 137 0.57 -6.94 8.67
N ASP A 138 0.85 -6.25 7.58
CA ASP A 138 0.22 -4.97 7.26
C ASP A 138 0.11 -4.76 5.75
N THR A 139 -0.69 -3.77 5.35
CA THR A 139 -1.08 -3.53 3.97
C THR A 139 -0.85 -2.06 3.60
N VAL A 140 -0.20 -1.85 2.46
CA VAL A 140 -0.10 -0.55 1.82
C VAL A 140 -0.82 -0.61 0.48
N VAL A 141 -1.79 0.27 0.26
CA VAL A 141 -2.61 0.28 -0.95
C VAL A 141 -2.65 1.64 -1.62
N ALA A 142 -2.85 1.59 -2.93
CA ALA A 142 -3.16 2.73 -3.79
C ALA A 142 -4.45 2.43 -4.58
N ALA A 143 -5.06 3.47 -5.14
CA ALA A 143 -6.15 3.31 -6.09
C ALA A 143 -5.58 3.36 -7.51
N PRO A 144 -5.78 2.32 -8.34
CA PRO A 144 -5.09 2.17 -9.63
C PRO A 144 -5.45 3.24 -10.66
N ASP A 145 -6.56 3.91 -10.49
CA ASP A 145 -7.13 4.91 -11.40
C ASP A 145 -7.11 6.35 -10.84
N LEU A 146 -6.43 6.60 -9.72
CA LEU A 146 -6.12 7.95 -9.25
C LEU A 146 -4.96 8.51 -10.08
N ARG A 147 -5.31 9.33 -11.06
CA ARG A 147 -4.38 10.06 -11.92
C ARG A 147 -4.12 11.45 -11.37
#